data_5ff898a1831afc33fcd3c19d5810e937
#
_entry.id   5ff898a1831afc33fcd3c19d5810e937
#
_cell.length_a   1.000
_cell.length_b   1.000
_cell.length_c   1.000
_cell.angle_alpha   90.00
_cell.angle_beta   90.00
_cell.angle_gamma   90.00
#
_symmetry.space_group_name_H-M   'P 1'
#
loop_
_entity.id
_entity.type
_entity.pdbx_description
1 polymer ?
#
loop_
_entity_poly.entity_id
_entity_poly.type
_entity_poly.pdbx_seq_one_letter_code
_entity_poly.pdbx_strand_id
1 'polypeptide(L)'
;MYAHLVNRALCSRARKLALGVLTVANVGVYVPQCNRDGSFNQIQCHQATGYCWCVDVKGIETPRTRTRGTPKCDKGKGVHSR
;
A
#
# COMPACT_ATOMS: atom_id res chain seq x y z
N MET A 1 -11.68 12.35 15.41
CA MET A 1 -11.49 13.20 14.32
C MET A 1 -10.09 13.22 13.72
N TYR A 2 -9.13 13.54 14.51
CA TYR A 2 -7.78 13.51 14.03
C TYR A 2 -7.32 12.12 13.63
N ALA A 3 -7.75 11.13 14.39
CA ALA A 3 -7.35 9.77 14.08
C ALA A 3 -7.82 9.38 12.69
N HIS A 4 -9.01 9.84 12.36
CA HIS A 4 -9.58 9.55 11.07
C HIS A 4 -8.76 10.19 9.96
N LEU A 5 -8.38 11.44 10.14
CA LEU A 5 -7.58 12.14 9.15
C LEU A 5 -6.20 11.52 9.03
N VAL A 6 -5.64 11.12 10.15
CA VAL A 6 -4.33 10.52 10.15
C VAL A 6 -4.36 9.22 9.37
N ASN A 7 -5.40 8.42 9.57
CA ASN A 7 -5.51 7.16 8.85
C ASN A 7 -5.64 7.38 7.35
N ARG A 8 -6.37 8.41 6.96
CA ARG A 8 -6.51 8.69 5.55
C ARG A 8 -5.20 9.08 4.92
N ALA A 9 -4.37 9.76 5.68
CA ALA A 9 -3.12 10.27 5.15
C ALA A 9 -1.96 9.31 5.29
N LEU A 10 -2.17 8.13 5.84
CA LEU A 10 -1.09 7.19 6.08
C LEU A 10 -0.31 6.83 4.83
N CYS A 11 -1.01 6.53 3.75
CA CYS A 11 -0.32 6.15 2.54
C CYS A 11 0.43 7.32 1.93
N SER A 12 -0.20 8.48 1.93
CA SER A 12 0.45 9.66 1.38
C SER A 12 1.77 9.95 2.08
N ARG A 13 1.79 9.79 3.39
CA ARG A 13 2.99 10.02 4.15
C ARG A 13 4.05 8.98 3.84
N ALA A 14 3.64 7.72 3.80
CA ALA A 14 4.56 6.64 3.51
C ALA A 14 5.16 6.83 2.11
N ARG A 15 4.33 7.25 1.17
CA ARG A 15 4.77 7.46 -0.19
C ARG A 15 5.80 8.60 -0.27
N LYS A 16 5.55 9.66 0.47
CA LYS A 16 6.45 10.77 0.49
C LYS A 16 7.81 10.37 1.00
N LEU A 17 7.84 9.58 2.07
CA LEU A 17 9.09 9.12 2.63
C LEU A 17 9.83 8.20 1.66
N ALA A 18 9.10 7.33 0.99
CA ALA A 18 9.72 6.41 0.06
C ALA A 18 10.28 7.14 -1.15
N LEU A 19 9.58 8.17 -1.62
CA LEU A 19 10.06 8.94 -2.75
C LEU A 19 11.33 9.72 -2.39
N GLY A 20 11.42 10.17 -1.15
CA GLY A 20 12.62 10.84 -0.70
C GLY A 20 13.82 9.91 -0.72
N VAL A 21 13.63 8.68 -0.30
CA VAL A 21 14.70 7.70 -0.29
C VAL A 21 15.09 7.36 -1.73
N LEU A 22 14.10 7.21 -2.60
CA LEU A 22 14.35 6.87 -3.98
C LEU A 22 15.20 7.96 -4.63
N THR A 23 14.90 9.20 -4.35
CA THR A 23 15.62 10.31 -4.93
C THR A 23 17.09 10.28 -4.52
N VAL A 24 17.36 9.94 -3.29
CA VAL A 24 18.71 9.91 -2.77
C VAL A 24 19.46 8.65 -3.16
N ALA A 25 18.85 7.51 -2.93
CA ALA A 25 19.50 6.24 -3.15
C ALA A 25 19.39 5.72 -4.58
N ASN A 26 18.33 6.08 -5.23
CA ASN A 26 18.10 5.64 -6.59
C ASN A 26 18.19 4.12 -6.75
N VAL A 27 17.55 3.41 -5.86
CA VAL A 27 17.51 1.96 -5.93
C VAL A 27 16.06 1.50 -6.00
N GLY A 28 15.84 0.21 -6.11
CA GLY A 28 14.52 -0.32 -6.25
C GLY A 28 13.71 -0.25 -4.98
N VAL A 29 13.41 0.93 -4.54
CA VAL A 29 12.65 1.15 -3.33
C VAL A 29 11.16 0.96 -3.61
N TYR A 30 10.48 0.27 -2.70
CA TYR A 30 9.05 0.10 -2.83
C TYR A 30 8.36 1.42 -2.47
N VAL A 31 7.53 1.89 -3.38
CA VAL A 31 6.76 3.11 -3.16
C VAL A 31 5.29 2.72 -3.11
N PRO A 32 4.62 2.95 -1.99
CA PRO A 32 3.22 2.52 -1.88
C PRO A 32 2.31 3.23 -2.86
N GLN A 33 1.27 2.54 -3.28
CA GLN A 33 0.25 3.09 -4.15
C GLN A 33 -0.90 3.56 -3.29
N CYS A 34 -1.33 4.79 -3.52
CA CYS A 34 -2.34 5.41 -2.68
C CYS A 34 -3.60 5.74 -3.46
N ASN A 35 -4.72 5.73 -2.75
CA ASN A 35 -5.96 6.22 -3.29
C ASN A 35 -5.93 7.74 -3.22
N ARG A 36 -6.89 8.36 -3.88
CA ARG A 36 -6.97 9.80 -3.91
C ARG A 36 -7.01 10.45 -2.55
N ASP A 37 -7.65 9.80 -1.60
CA ASP A 37 -7.81 10.38 -0.27
C ASP A 37 -6.60 10.17 0.64
N GLY A 38 -5.54 9.57 0.11
CA GLY A 38 -4.34 9.36 0.93
C GLY A 38 -4.29 8.02 1.63
N SER A 39 -5.31 7.20 1.45
CA SER A 39 -5.31 5.87 2.06
C SER A 39 -4.57 4.91 1.14
N PHE A 40 -4.26 3.72 1.65
CA PHE A 40 -3.56 2.73 0.85
C PHE A 40 -4.50 2.08 -0.16
N ASN A 41 -4.02 1.93 -1.39
CA ASN A 41 -4.73 1.15 -2.36
C ASN A 41 -4.64 -0.29 -1.87
N GLN A 42 -5.70 -1.04 -2.00
CA GLN A 42 -5.73 -2.41 -1.50
C GLN A 42 -4.66 -3.28 -2.15
N ILE A 43 -4.31 -3.00 -3.38
CA ILE A 43 -3.26 -3.73 -4.06
C ILE A 43 -2.01 -2.88 -4.11
N GLN A 44 -0.90 -3.46 -3.65
CA GLN A 44 0.39 -2.80 -3.69
C GLN A 44 1.32 -3.61 -4.57
N CYS A 45 2.19 -2.95 -5.31
CA CYS A 45 3.14 -3.62 -6.16
C CYS A 45 4.52 -3.02 -6.01
N HIS A 46 5.53 -3.86 -6.07
CA HIS A 46 6.91 -3.42 -6.03
C HIS A 46 7.48 -3.64 -7.42
N GLN A 47 7.61 -2.56 -8.16
CA GLN A 47 8.04 -2.66 -9.54
C GLN A 47 9.37 -3.32 -9.75
N ALA A 48 10.28 -3.13 -8.84
CA ALA A 48 11.61 -3.72 -8.98
C ALA A 48 11.56 -5.24 -9.02
N THR A 49 10.59 -5.85 -8.38
CA THR A 49 10.49 -7.30 -8.32
C THR A 49 9.34 -7.87 -9.13
N GLY A 50 8.36 -7.06 -9.44
CA GLY A 50 7.19 -7.53 -10.15
C GLY A 50 6.16 -8.20 -9.26
N TYR A 51 6.38 -8.19 -7.94
CA TYR A 51 5.42 -8.79 -7.02
C TYR A 51 4.40 -7.78 -6.55
N CYS A 52 3.19 -8.27 -6.39
CA CYS A 52 2.10 -7.47 -5.86
C CYS A 52 1.44 -8.24 -4.73
N TRP A 53 0.76 -7.55 -3.86
CA TRP A 53 0.10 -8.17 -2.72
C TRP A 53 -1.05 -7.29 -2.27
N CYS A 54 -1.84 -7.81 -1.36
CA CYS A 54 -2.96 -7.06 -0.80
C CYS A 54 -2.56 -6.51 0.56
N VAL A 55 -3.07 -5.35 0.90
CA VAL A 55 -2.79 -4.76 2.21
C VAL A 55 -4.09 -4.35 2.88
N ASP A 56 -4.02 -4.18 4.19
CA ASP A 56 -5.15 -3.71 4.96
C ASP A 56 -5.10 -2.18 5.01
N VAL A 57 -5.99 -1.58 5.76
CA VAL A 57 -6.08 -0.12 5.82
C VAL A 57 -4.84 0.54 6.39
N LYS A 58 -4.02 -0.21 7.09
CA LYS A 58 -2.79 0.33 7.64
C LYS A 58 -1.61 0.08 6.72
N GLY A 59 -1.84 -0.54 5.58
CA GLY A 59 -0.78 -0.84 4.65
C GLY A 59 -0.01 -2.12 4.96
N ILE A 60 -0.53 -2.92 5.87
CA ILE A 60 0.15 -4.16 6.24
C ILE A 60 -0.24 -5.28 5.29
N GLU A 61 0.76 -5.97 4.80
CA GLU A 61 0.54 -7.03 3.82
C GLU A 61 -0.35 -8.14 4.37
N THR A 62 -1.36 -8.50 3.58
CA THR A 62 -2.24 -9.60 3.94
C THR A 62 -1.54 -10.91 3.59
N PRO A 63 -1.47 -11.84 4.53
CA PRO A 63 -0.76 -13.09 4.27
C PRO A 63 -1.30 -13.85 3.06
N ARG A 64 -0.39 -14.49 2.36
CA ARG A 64 -0.73 -15.33 1.22
C ARG A 64 -1.33 -14.63 0.02
N THR A 65 -1.08 -13.34 -0.11
CA THR A 65 -1.59 -12.63 -1.27
C THR A 65 -0.49 -12.24 -2.24
N ARG A 66 0.76 -12.33 -1.84
CA ARG A 66 1.88 -11.90 -2.67
C ARG A 66 2.05 -12.80 -3.87
N THR A 67 2.06 -12.20 -5.05
CA THR A 67 2.17 -12.97 -6.28
C THR A 67 2.70 -12.06 -7.38
N ARG A 68 3.17 -12.64 -8.44
CA ARG A 68 3.54 -11.85 -9.60
C ARG A 68 2.27 -11.67 -10.41
N GLY A 69 1.96 -10.45 -10.73
CA GLY A 69 0.72 -10.15 -11.39
C GLY A 69 -0.27 -9.62 -10.41
N THR A 70 -1.54 -9.67 -10.76
CA THR A 70 -2.57 -9.07 -9.92
C THR A 70 -3.10 -10.05 -8.88
N PRO A 71 -2.94 -9.72 -7.60
CA PRO A 71 -3.46 -10.61 -6.57
C PRO A 71 -4.96 -10.45 -6.44
N LYS A 72 -5.59 -11.44 -5.88
CA LYS A 72 -7.00 -11.38 -5.61
C LYS A 72 -7.21 -10.91 -4.21
N CYS A 73 -7.57 -9.67 -4.05
CA CYS A 73 -7.82 -9.12 -2.74
C CYS A 73 -9.28 -9.25 -2.43
N ASP A 74 -9.53 -9.86 -1.30
CA ASP A 74 -10.89 -10.07 -0.89
C ASP A 74 -11.43 -8.83 -0.25
N LYS A 75 -11.96 -7.95 -1.07
CA LYS A 75 -12.44 -6.72 -0.56
C LYS A 75 -13.50 -6.85 0.46
N GLY A 76 -14.31 -7.83 0.36
CA GLY A 76 -15.34 -7.94 1.34
C GLY A 76 -14.83 -8.43 2.64
N LYS A 77 -13.80 -9.18 2.60
CA LYS A 77 -13.27 -9.75 3.74
C LYS A 77 -12.74 -8.81 4.71
N GLY A 78 -11.88 -8.12 4.32
CA GLY A 78 -11.33 -7.19 5.21
C GLY A 78 -12.35 -6.29 5.71
N VAL A 79 -13.24 -6.12 4.97
CA VAL A 79 -14.24 -5.23 5.32
C VAL A 79 -15.35 -5.83 6.00
N HIS A 80 -15.38 -6.28 5.88
CA HIS A 80 -16.35 -6.54 6.45
C HIS A 80 -16.51 -7.50 6.76
N SER A 81 -15.99 -7.65 6.69
CA SER A 81 -16.07 -8.39 6.93
C SER A 81 -17.20 -8.74 7.14
N ARG A 82 -17.66 -8.58 6.96
CA ARG A 82 -18.73 -8.73 6.97
C ARG A 82 -19.03 -9.14 7.80
#